data_697f6a048becb0a31a4b9c91ef62974d
#
_entry.id   697f6a048becb0a31a4b9c91ef62974d
#
_cell.length_a   1.000
_cell.length_b   1.000
_cell.length_c   1.000
_cell.angle_alpha   90.00
_cell.angle_beta   90.00
_cell.angle_gamma   90.00
#
_symmetry.space_group_name_H-M   'P 1'
#
loop_
_entity.id
_entity.type
_entity.pdbx_description
1 polymer ?
#
loop_
_entity_poly.entity_id
_entity_poly.type
_entity_poly.pdbx_seq_one_letter_code
_entity_poly.pdbx_strand_id
1 'polypeptide(L)'
;MGTISLKNISKSFGSTQVLNNLNVDIQDGEFLTLVGPSGCGKSTLLRIIAGLEQQTSGDVLIDNKNVNKIRASERDLAMVFQSYALYPHLTVRRNLETPLRLRDYNAFERLPLIGNFSPNKKNKTESINQLVNKTSETLQISELLDRKPGQLSGGQRQRVALGRAMV
;
A
#
# COMPACT_ATOMS: atom_id res chain seq x y z
N MET A 1 -5.96 -6.33 -13.08
CA MET A 1 -5.82 -4.98 -12.51
C MET A 1 -7.15 -4.28 -12.75
N GLY A 2 -7.44 -3.19 -12.10
CA GLY A 2 -8.74 -2.54 -12.24
C GLY A 2 -8.65 -1.22 -12.96
N THR A 3 -9.78 -0.75 -13.50
CA THR A 3 -9.91 0.59 -14.06
C THR A 3 -10.13 1.61 -12.93
N ILE A 4 -9.58 2.83 -13.05
CA ILE A 4 -9.82 3.92 -12.10
C ILE A 4 -10.40 5.11 -12.86
N SER A 5 -11.53 5.63 -12.38
CA SER A 5 -12.15 6.84 -12.93
C SER A 5 -12.35 7.87 -11.83
N LEU A 6 -11.83 9.06 -12.07
CA LEU A 6 -12.00 10.22 -11.21
C LEU A 6 -12.96 11.19 -11.88
N LYS A 7 -14.06 11.54 -11.23
CA LYS A 7 -15.09 12.41 -11.78
C LYS A 7 -15.25 13.66 -10.91
N ASN A 8 -14.92 14.82 -11.49
CA ASN A 8 -15.08 16.14 -10.87
C ASN A 8 -14.42 16.26 -9.48
N ILE A 9 -13.24 15.61 -9.31
CA ILE A 9 -12.54 15.59 -8.04
C ILE A 9 -12.05 17.00 -7.69
N SER A 10 -12.52 17.48 -6.55
CA SER A 10 -12.02 18.73 -5.94
C SER A 10 -11.59 18.46 -4.50
N LYS A 11 -10.54 19.15 -4.06
CA LYS A 11 -10.02 19.09 -2.70
C LYS A 11 -9.58 20.45 -2.21
N SER A 12 -10.12 20.84 -1.06
CA SER A 12 -9.69 22.03 -0.32
C SER A 12 -9.24 21.67 1.09
N PHE A 13 -8.25 22.36 1.61
CA PHE A 13 -7.82 22.33 3.00
C PHE A 13 -8.05 23.75 3.58
N GLY A 14 -9.10 23.90 4.37
CA GLY A 14 -9.59 25.20 4.79
C GLY A 14 -9.93 26.07 3.58
N SER A 15 -9.32 27.23 3.46
CA SER A 15 -9.50 28.16 2.34
C SER A 15 -8.65 27.82 1.10
N THR A 16 -7.69 26.91 1.19
CA THR A 16 -6.77 26.60 0.10
C THR A 16 -7.30 25.47 -0.75
N GLN A 17 -7.64 25.75 -2.01
CA GLN A 17 -8.03 24.75 -2.99
C GLN A 17 -6.78 24.13 -3.63
N VAL A 18 -6.62 22.81 -3.50
CA VAL A 18 -5.48 22.03 -4.00
C VAL A 18 -5.81 21.28 -5.29
N LEU A 19 -7.02 20.76 -5.40
CA LEU A 19 -7.53 20.13 -6.62
C LEU A 19 -8.84 20.80 -7.02
N ASN A 20 -9.02 21.04 -8.31
CA ASN A 20 -10.20 21.72 -8.85
C ASN A 20 -10.76 20.95 -10.05
N ASN A 21 -11.94 20.36 -9.87
CA ASN A 21 -12.74 19.72 -10.92
C ASN A 21 -11.93 18.78 -11.84
N LEU A 22 -11.07 17.95 -11.25
CA LEU A 22 -10.17 17.05 -11.97
C LEU A 22 -10.92 15.82 -12.44
N ASN A 23 -10.76 15.49 -13.73
CA ASN A 23 -11.32 14.30 -14.36
C ASN A 23 -10.18 13.50 -14.98
N VAL A 24 -10.08 12.21 -14.65
CA VAL A 24 -9.05 11.28 -15.17
C VAL A 24 -9.63 9.89 -15.24
N ASP A 25 -9.43 9.23 -16.37
CA ASP A 25 -9.75 7.82 -16.56
C ASP A 25 -8.46 7.06 -16.81
N ILE A 26 -8.22 6.00 -16.03
CA ILE A 26 -7.04 5.13 -16.09
C ILE A 26 -7.53 3.74 -16.47
N GLN A 27 -7.05 3.24 -17.60
CA GLN A 27 -7.45 1.92 -18.09
C GLN A 27 -6.67 0.79 -17.40
N ASP A 28 -7.21 -0.42 -17.48
CA ASP A 28 -6.50 -1.60 -16.99
C ASP A 28 -5.15 -1.77 -17.71
N GLY A 29 -4.07 -1.96 -16.94
CA GLY A 29 -2.71 -2.10 -17.45
C GLY A 29 -2.04 -0.80 -17.87
N GLU A 30 -2.70 0.35 -17.75
CA GLU A 30 -2.13 1.64 -18.12
C GLU A 30 -1.08 2.11 -17.10
N PHE A 31 0.01 2.70 -17.60
CA PHE A 31 1.04 3.39 -16.80
C PHE A 31 0.84 4.90 -16.89
N LEU A 32 0.24 5.49 -15.86
CA LEU A 32 0.00 6.93 -15.76
C LEU A 32 1.08 7.61 -14.93
N THR A 33 1.65 8.71 -15.46
CA THR A 33 2.59 9.56 -14.72
C THR A 33 2.00 10.93 -14.43
N LEU A 34 2.03 11.33 -13.14
CA LEU A 34 1.63 12.68 -12.72
C LEU A 34 2.85 13.60 -12.65
N VAL A 35 2.91 14.59 -13.53
CA VAL A 35 4.00 15.58 -13.60
C VAL A 35 3.50 16.95 -13.18
N GLY A 36 4.34 17.70 -12.48
CA GLY A 36 4.02 19.06 -12.04
C GLY A 36 4.92 19.54 -10.89
N PRO A 37 4.90 20.84 -10.56
CA PRO A 37 5.71 21.40 -9.50
C PRO A 37 5.37 20.85 -8.11
N SER A 38 6.26 21.07 -7.14
CA SER A 38 5.98 20.71 -5.75
C SER A 38 4.74 21.47 -5.25
N GLY A 39 3.88 20.79 -4.50
CA GLY A 39 2.66 21.38 -3.93
C GLY A 39 1.44 21.43 -4.85
N CYS A 40 1.54 21.04 -6.14
CA CYS A 40 0.39 21.09 -7.07
C CYS A 40 -0.66 19.98 -6.87
N GLY A 41 -0.63 19.23 -5.77
CA GLY A 41 -1.69 18.27 -5.43
C GLY A 41 -1.46 16.81 -5.86
N LYS A 42 -0.34 16.44 -6.49
CA LYS A 42 -0.07 15.04 -6.95
C LYS A 42 -0.22 14.01 -5.82
N SER A 43 0.45 14.25 -4.70
CA SER A 43 0.38 13.33 -3.55
C SER A 43 -1.01 13.32 -2.90
N THR A 44 -1.72 14.45 -2.94
CA THR A 44 -3.10 14.55 -2.46
C THR A 44 -4.03 13.71 -3.32
N LEU A 45 -3.88 13.78 -4.66
CA LEU A 45 -4.66 12.96 -5.59
C LEU A 45 -4.43 11.46 -5.36
N LEU A 46 -3.16 11.02 -5.26
CA LEU A 46 -2.84 9.63 -4.98
C LEU A 46 -3.42 9.14 -3.64
N ARG A 47 -3.40 10.00 -2.60
CA ARG A 47 -4.02 9.67 -1.31
C ARG A 47 -5.53 9.56 -1.39
N ILE A 48 -6.18 10.39 -2.21
CA ILE A 48 -7.64 10.31 -2.46
C ILE A 48 -7.98 8.98 -3.15
N ILE A 49 -7.25 8.61 -4.20
CA ILE A 49 -7.42 7.33 -4.88
C ILE A 49 -7.27 6.16 -3.90
N ALA A 50 -6.21 6.19 -3.09
CA ALA A 50 -5.94 5.15 -2.09
C ALA A 50 -6.91 5.16 -0.88
N GLY A 51 -7.81 6.15 -0.76
CA GLY A 51 -8.73 6.25 0.38
C GLY A 51 -8.08 6.69 1.70
N LEU A 52 -6.89 7.28 1.63
CA LEU A 52 -6.15 7.83 2.77
C LEU A 52 -6.47 9.31 3.01
N GLU A 53 -7.13 9.96 2.06
CA GLU A 53 -7.60 11.33 2.13
C GLU A 53 -8.99 11.39 1.48
N GLN A 54 -9.90 12.18 2.03
CA GLN A 54 -11.23 12.35 1.46
C GLN A 54 -11.28 13.59 0.58
N GLN A 55 -11.82 13.48 -0.61
CA GLN A 55 -12.09 14.61 -1.49
C GLN A 55 -13.19 15.51 -0.91
N THR A 56 -13.19 16.79 -1.28
CA THR A 56 -14.25 17.74 -0.90
C THR A 56 -15.51 17.51 -1.75
N SER A 57 -15.33 17.19 -3.05
CA SER A 57 -16.42 16.82 -3.95
C SER A 57 -15.90 15.93 -5.07
N GLY A 58 -16.83 15.30 -5.79
CA GLY A 58 -16.55 14.38 -6.88
C GLY A 58 -16.51 12.91 -6.45
N ASP A 59 -16.32 12.04 -7.42
CA ASP A 59 -16.39 10.59 -7.25
C ASP A 59 -15.12 9.88 -7.70
N VAL A 60 -14.67 8.94 -6.87
CA VAL A 60 -13.63 7.96 -7.20
C VAL A 60 -14.32 6.64 -7.50
N LEU A 61 -14.12 6.11 -8.69
CA LEU A 61 -14.60 4.80 -9.09
C LEU A 61 -13.41 3.86 -9.33
N ILE A 62 -13.53 2.64 -8.84
CA ILE A 62 -12.61 1.52 -9.13
C ILE A 62 -13.47 0.39 -9.69
N ASP A 63 -13.15 -0.08 -10.88
CA ASP A 63 -13.96 -1.06 -11.62
C ASP A 63 -15.45 -0.67 -11.70
N ASN A 64 -15.69 0.60 -12.03
CA ASN A 64 -17.02 1.22 -12.12
C ASN A 64 -17.80 1.25 -10.77
N LYS A 65 -17.19 0.89 -9.65
CA LYS A 65 -17.81 0.97 -8.32
C LYS A 65 -17.34 2.26 -7.63
N ASN A 66 -18.30 3.05 -7.13
CA ASN A 66 -17.96 4.22 -6.31
C ASN A 66 -17.36 3.79 -4.96
N VAL A 67 -16.11 4.23 -4.69
CA VAL A 67 -15.35 3.86 -3.50
C VAL A 67 -15.21 5.00 -2.48
N ASN A 68 -15.96 6.08 -2.61
CA ASN A 68 -15.84 7.25 -1.72
C ASN A 68 -15.98 6.89 -0.24
N LYS A 69 -16.86 5.94 0.10
CA LYS A 69 -17.12 5.49 1.47
C LYS A 69 -16.37 4.22 1.86
N ILE A 70 -15.58 3.65 0.93
CA ILE A 70 -14.81 2.42 1.16
C ILE A 70 -13.48 2.78 1.81
N ARG A 71 -13.12 2.08 2.88
CA ARG A 71 -11.84 2.28 3.59
C ARG A 71 -10.65 1.92 2.69
N ALA A 72 -9.50 2.56 2.93
CA ALA A 72 -8.26 2.28 2.18
C ALA A 72 -7.90 0.78 2.15
N SER A 73 -8.08 0.08 3.28
CA SER A 73 -7.80 -1.36 3.40
C SER A 73 -8.73 -2.27 2.59
N GLU A 74 -9.83 -1.74 2.08
CA GLU A 74 -10.87 -2.49 1.34
C GLU A 74 -10.92 -2.11 -0.15
N ARG A 75 -10.04 -1.17 -0.60
CA ARG A 75 -10.01 -0.70 -2.00
C ARG A 75 -9.19 -1.58 -2.94
N ASP A 76 -8.53 -2.61 -2.42
CA ASP A 76 -7.63 -3.52 -3.18
C ASP A 76 -6.56 -2.75 -3.99
N LEU A 77 -6.00 -1.71 -3.38
CA LEU A 77 -4.94 -0.89 -3.94
C LEU A 77 -3.67 -0.98 -3.11
N ALA A 78 -2.54 -1.15 -3.80
CA ALA A 78 -1.22 -1.06 -3.19
C ALA A 78 -0.67 0.37 -3.30
N MET A 79 -0.12 0.91 -2.21
CA MET A 79 0.49 2.23 -2.20
C MET A 79 1.91 2.18 -1.64
N VAL A 80 2.85 2.76 -2.39
CA VAL A 80 4.23 2.97 -1.94
C VAL A 80 4.42 4.46 -1.61
N PHE A 81 4.75 4.78 -0.36
CA PHE A 81 4.97 6.15 0.09
C PHE A 81 6.36 6.66 -0.30
N GLN A 82 6.51 7.96 -0.51
CA GLN A 82 7.79 8.62 -0.79
C GLN A 82 8.81 8.40 0.35
N SER A 83 8.35 8.35 1.60
CA SER A 83 9.18 8.04 2.78
C SER A 83 9.39 6.55 3.00
N TYR A 84 8.91 5.69 2.06
CA TYR A 84 8.88 4.23 2.15
C TYR A 84 8.00 3.68 3.28
N ALA A 85 7.77 4.43 4.35
CA ALA A 85 6.96 4.08 5.54
C ALA A 85 7.29 2.69 6.13
N LEU A 86 8.56 2.28 6.08
CA LEU A 86 9.02 1.01 6.66
C LEU A 86 9.03 1.10 8.19
N TYR A 87 8.72 -0.01 8.85
CA TYR A 87 8.81 -0.13 10.31
C TYR A 87 10.28 -0.24 10.72
N PRO A 88 10.89 0.80 11.35
CA PRO A 88 12.35 0.86 11.56
C PRO A 88 12.87 -0.17 12.57
N HIS A 89 12.01 -0.63 13.47
CA HIS A 89 12.34 -1.62 14.50
C HIS A 89 12.23 -3.06 14.00
N LEU A 90 11.58 -3.30 12.86
CA LEU A 90 11.42 -4.62 12.26
C LEU A 90 12.49 -4.87 11.18
N THR A 91 12.86 -6.16 11.00
CA THR A 91 13.70 -6.57 9.86
C THR A 91 12.93 -6.44 8.55
N VAL A 92 13.64 -6.56 7.41
CA VAL A 92 13.03 -6.59 6.08
C VAL A 92 11.99 -7.71 5.99
N ARG A 93 12.33 -8.93 6.41
CA ARG A 93 11.40 -10.07 6.47
C ARG A 93 10.12 -9.69 7.22
N ARG A 94 10.23 -9.12 8.41
CA ARG A 94 9.08 -8.72 9.22
C ARG A 94 8.28 -7.58 8.58
N ASN A 95 8.92 -6.66 7.89
CA ASN A 95 8.23 -5.62 7.12
C ASN A 95 7.36 -6.22 6.00
N LEU A 96 7.86 -7.23 5.28
CA LEU A 96 7.11 -7.95 4.25
C LEU A 96 5.98 -8.83 4.84
N GLU A 97 6.22 -9.50 5.96
CA GLU A 97 5.23 -10.35 6.63
C GLU A 97 4.04 -9.57 7.22
N THR A 98 4.25 -8.32 7.64
CA THR A 98 3.27 -7.56 8.42
C THR A 98 1.91 -7.46 7.72
N PRO A 99 1.77 -7.04 6.46
CA PRO A 99 0.47 -6.98 5.79
C PRO A 99 -0.19 -8.35 5.68
N LEU A 100 0.57 -9.40 5.39
CA LEU A 100 0.07 -10.78 5.30
C LEU A 100 -0.48 -11.28 6.63
N ARG A 101 0.26 -11.03 7.72
CA ARG A 101 -0.18 -11.40 9.07
C ARG A 101 -1.43 -10.65 9.50
N LEU A 102 -1.56 -9.38 9.11
CA LEU A 102 -2.76 -8.58 9.41
C LEU A 102 -3.96 -9.04 8.59
N ARG A 103 -3.77 -9.55 7.38
CA ARG A 103 -4.82 -10.10 6.53
C ARG A 103 -5.25 -11.50 6.98
N ASP A 104 -4.29 -12.40 7.18
CA ASP A 104 -4.53 -13.83 7.26
C ASP A 104 -4.69 -14.36 8.69
N TYR A 105 -4.14 -13.64 9.71
CA TYR A 105 -4.24 -14.06 11.10
C TYR A 105 -5.44 -13.43 11.80
N ASN A 106 -6.22 -14.26 12.48
CA ASN A 106 -7.27 -13.82 13.40
C ASN A 106 -6.67 -13.12 14.63
N ALA A 107 -7.49 -12.34 15.36
CA ALA A 107 -7.05 -11.62 16.56
C ALA A 107 -6.35 -12.54 17.58
N PHE A 108 -6.84 -13.76 17.73
CA PHE A 108 -6.25 -14.79 18.60
C PHE A 108 -4.88 -15.28 18.12
N GLU A 109 -4.71 -15.53 16.83
CA GLU A 109 -3.45 -16.00 16.22
C GLU A 109 -2.34 -14.95 16.24
N ARG A 110 -2.69 -13.66 16.40
CA ARG A 110 -1.73 -12.55 16.54
C ARG A 110 -1.08 -12.48 17.92
N LEU A 111 -1.66 -13.11 18.95
CA LEU A 111 -1.10 -13.13 20.30
C LEU A 111 0.14 -14.04 20.37
N PRO A 112 1.25 -13.56 20.96
CA PRO A 112 2.55 -14.25 20.88
C PRO A 112 2.60 -15.59 21.63
N LEU A 113 1.85 -15.75 22.72
CA LEU A 113 1.88 -16.96 23.55
C LEU A 113 0.75 -17.94 23.22
N ILE A 114 -0.46 -17.44 23.05
CA ILE A 114 -1.69 -18.24 22.89
C ILE A 114 -1.93 -18.63 21.42
N GLY A 115 -1.56 -17.74 20.49
CA GLY A 115 -1.77 -17.96 19.05
C GLY A 115 -1.00 -19.16 18.46
N ASN A 116 0.01 -19.70 19.19
CA ASN A 116 0.77 -20.87 18.73
C ASN A 116 -0.01 -22.19 18.81
N PHE A 117 -1.11 -22.22 19.55
CA PHE A 117 -1.99 -23.39 19.67
C PHE A 117 -3.03 -23.50 18.54
N SER A 118 -3.10 -22.56 17.62
CA SER A 118 -4.01 -22.66 16.48
C SER A 118 -3.49 -23.68 15.46
N PRO A 119 -4.25 -24.74 15.12
CA PRO A 119 -3.82 -25.79 14.20
C PRO A 119 -3.53 -25.24 12.79
N ASN A 120 -4.21 -24.18 12.39
CA ASN A 120 -4.05 -23.60 11.06
C ASN A 120 -2.89 -22.58 10.96
N LYS A 121 -2.30 -22.14 12.08
CA LYS A 121 -1.27 -21.10 12.07
C LYS A 121 0.00 -21.57 11.37
N LYS A 122 0.37 -22.84 11.51
CA LYS A 122 1.57 -23.41 10.88
C LYS A 122 1.49 -23.31 9.35
N ASN A 123 0.37 -23.74 8.77
CA ASN A 123 0.14 -23.69 7.32
C ASN A 123 0.14 -22.25 6.81
N LYS A 124 -0.55 -21.32 7.53
CA LYS A 124 -0.56 -19.90 7.19
C LYS A 124 0.85 -19.30 7.24
N THR A 125 1.63 -19.64 8.27
CA THR A 125 3.02 -19.16 8.40
C THR A 125 3.89 -19.65 7.26
N GLU A 126 3.72 -20.90 6.83
CA GLU A 126 4.46 -21.47 5.72
C GLU A 126 4.11 -20.78 4.39
N SER A 127 2.84 -20.55 4.12
CA SER A 127 2.38 -19.78 2.95
C SER A 127 2.94 -18.35 2.95
N ILE A 128 2.94 -17.67 4.09
CA ILE A 128 3.53 -16.34 4.24
C ILE A 128 5.03 -16.38 3.92
N ASN A 129 5.77 -17.36 4.47
CA ASN A 129 7.20 -17.50 4.22
C ASN A 129 7.51 -17.75 2.74
N GLN A 130 6.73 -18.60 2.06
CA GLN A 130 6.88 -18.86 0.64
C GLN A 130 6.67 -17.58 -0.20
N LEU A 131 5.62 -16.80 0.11
CA LEU A 131 5.32 -15.56 -0.60
C LEU A 131 6.41 -14.50 -0.35
N VAL A 132 6.88 -14.35 0.89
CA VAL A 132 7.98 -13.43 1.23
C VAL A 132 9.26 -13.82 0.51
N ASN A 133 9.62 -15.10 0.47
CA ASN A 133 10.83 -15.55 -0.23
C ASN A 133 10.71 -15.29 -1.74
N LYS A 134 9.61 -15.66 -2.37
CA LYS A 134 9.36 -15.40 -3.80
C LYS A 134 9.44 -13.91 -4.13
N THR A 135 8.81 -13.05 -3.33
CA THR A 135 8.84 -11.60 -3.52
C THR A 135 10.27 -11.06 -3.33
N SER A 136 11.00 -11.56 -2.32
CA SER A 136 12.38 -11.12 -2.08
C SER A 136 13.35 -11.51 -3.21
N GLU A 137 13.17 -12.67 -3.82
CA GLU A 137 13.91 -13.10 -5.00
C GLU A 137 13.62 -12.22 -6.22
N THR A 138 12.33 -11.99 -6.50
CA THR A 138 11.90 -11.11 -7.60
C THR A 138 12.49 -9.71 -7.51
N LEU A 139 12.59 -9.16 -6.29
CA LEU A 139 13.11 -7.82 -6.03
C LEU A 139 14.62 -7.78 -5.73
N GLN A 140 15.30 -8.93 -5.75
CA GLN A 140 16.74 -9.07 -5.46
C GLN A 140 17.10 -8.47 -4.09
N ILE A 141 16.35 -8.83 -3.05
CA ILE A 141 16.54 -8.41 -1.65
C ILE A 141 16.63 -9.59 -0.67
N SER A 142 16.78 -10.82 -1.15
CA SER A 142 16.82 -12.03 -0.32
C SER A 142 17.93 -11.98 0.73
N GLU A 143 19.11 -11.48 0.38
CA GLU A 143 20.25 -11.29 1.29
C GLU A 143 20.06 -10.20 2.35
N LEU A 144 19.00 -9.39 2.20
CA LEU A 144 18.69 -8.28 3.10
C LEU A 144 17.61 -8.60 4.12
N LEU A 145 17.01 -9.79 4.07
CA LEU A 145 15.82 -10.16 4.84
C LEU A 145 16.00 -10.01 6.36
N ASP A 146 17.21 -10.22 6.87
CA ASP A 146 17.53 -10.11 8.30
C ASP A 146 18.00 -8.71 8.72
N ARG A 147 18.22 -7.80 7.76
CA ARG A 147 18.61 -6.41 8.05
C ARG A 147 17.42 -5.58 8.48
N LYS A 148 17.69 -4.49 9.22
CA LYS A 148 16.72 -3.45 9.53
C LYS A 148 16.80 -2.32 8.50
N PRO A 149 15.72 -1.51 8.31
CA PRO A 149 15.69 -0.41 7.35
C PRO A 149 16.83 0.59 7.49
N GLY A 150 17.32 0.84 8.71
CA GLY A 150 18.47 1.74 8.94
C GLY A 150 19.80 1.24 8.36
N GLN A 151 19.91 -0.05 8.03
CA GLN A 151 21.11 -0.69 7.46
C GLN A 151 21.04 -0.77 5.92
N LEU A 152 20.03 -0.18 5.30
CA LEU A 152 19.75 -0.28 3.88
C LEU A 152 20.04 1.05 3.17
N SER A 153 20.49 0.98 1.93
CA SER A 153 20.56 2.13 1.02
C SER A 153 19.14 2.63 0.65
N GLY A 154 19.04 3.83 0.07
CA GLY A 154 17.75 4.38 -0.39
C GLY A 154 17.04 3.45 -1.39
N GLY A 155 17.75 2.96 -2.40
CA GLY A 155 17.20 2.03 -3.39
C GLY A 155 16.80 0.67 -2.80
N GLN A 156 17.55 0.18 -1.80
CA GLN A 156 17.17 -1.05 -1.10
C GLN A 156 15.89 -0.85 -0.26
N ARG A 157 15.75 0.28 0.44
CA ARG A 157 14.51 0.63 1.15
C ARG A 157 13.32 0.73 0.21
N GLN A 158 13.52 1.31 -0.97
CA GLN A 158 12.47 1.41 -2.00
C GLN A 158 12.00 0.03 -2.46
N ARG A 159 12.93 -0.90 -2.76
CA ARG A 159 12.57 -2.28 -3.12
C ARG A 159 11.83 -3.01 -2.00
N VAL A 160 12.24 -2.83 -0.74
CA VAL A 160 11.51 -3.40 0.41
C VAL A 160 10.10 -2.82 0.52
N ALA A 161 9.92 -1.51 0.31
CA ALA A 161 8.61 -0.87 0.33
C ALA A 161 7.70 -1.37 -0.81
N LEU A 162 8.28 -1.57 -2.01
CA LEU A 162 7.59 -2.19 -3.14
C LEU A 162 7.18 -3.63 -2.80
N GLY A 163 8.10 -4.44 -2.26
CA GLY A 163 7.81 -5.81 -1.84
C GLY A 163 6.68 -5.90 -0.82
N ARG A 164 6.65 -4.96 0.14
CA ARG A 164 5.56 -4.90 1.14
C ARG A 164 4.19 -4.57 0.51
N ALA A 165 4.18 -3.87 -0.62
CA ALA A 165 2.96 -3.55 -1.36
C ALA A 165 2.53 -4.69 -2.31
N MET A 166 3.45 -5.59 -2.70
CA MET A 166 3.21 -6.71 -3.62
C MET A 166 2.70 -7.97 -2.92
N VAL A 167 3.00 -8.16 -1.64
CA VAL A 167 2.56 -9.32 -0.83
C VAL A 167 1.12 -9.11 -0.35
#